data_3f955320028f9ce305d737d44ed4458b
#
_entry.id   3f955320028f9ce305d737d44ed4458b
#
_cell.length_a   1.000
_cell.length_b   1.000
_cell.length_c   1.000
_cell.angle_alpha   90.00
_cell.angle_beta   90.00
_cell.angle_gamma   90.00
#
_symmetry.space_group_name_H-M   'P 1'
#
loop_
_entity.id
_entity.type
_entity.pdbx_description
1 polymer ?
#
loop_
_entity_poly.entity_id
_entity_poly.type
_entity_poly.pdbx_seq_one_letter_code
_entity_poly.pdbx_strand_id
1 'polypeptide(L)'
;MKAPEVIATHANTDFDAFASLLAARRLYPDAVVAIQGTLNRNVREFYRLHADELDAVESPRLEPEAIRRLIVVETTSASRLGDLEAVARDPDVETVVFDHPAGDLPDWVKPENAVVSPDGALTTTLVGVLAEREIGVTPLEATAFALGI
;
A
#
# COMPACT_ATOMS: atom_id res chain seq x y z
N MET A 1 12.13 14.01 0.49
CA MET A 1 12.67 12.62 0.48
C MET A 1 12.63 12.09 -0.93
N LYS A 2 13.77 11.69 -1.46
CA LYS A 2 13.88 11.01 -2.76
C LYS A 2 13.61 9.53 -2.59
N ALA A 3 12.52 9.06 -3.15
CA ALA A 3 12.13 7.65 -3.12
C ALA A 3 11.72 7.23 -4.53
N PRO A 4 12.53 6.42 -5.23
CA PRO A 4 12.18 5.98 -6.59
C PRO A 4 11.00 5.01 -6.61
N GLU A 5 10.76 4.28 -5.54
CA GLU A 5 9.62 3.38 -5.37
C GLU A 5 8.85 3.72 -4.10
N VAL A 6 7.54 3.85 -4.21
CA VAL A 6 6.65 4.21 -3.10
C VAL A 6 5.47 3.26 -3.06
N ILE A 7 5.13 2.80 -1.86
CA ILE A 7 3.90 2.06 -1.59
C ILE A 7 2.95 3.01 -0.84
N ALA A 8 1.73 3.13 -1.33
CA ALA A 8 0.72 4.01 -0.75
C ALA A 8 -0.67 3.37 -0.76
N THR A 9 -1.54 3.91 0.07
CA THR A 9 -2.96 3.58 0.12
C THR A 9 -3.79 4.86 0.24
N HIS A 10 -5.10 4.70 0.33
CA HIS A 10 -6.04 5.82 0.51
C HIS A 10 -5.86 6.54 1.86
N ALA A 11 -6.22 7.80 1.91
CA ALA A 11 -6.39 8.53 3.16
C ALA A 11 -7.44 7.84 4.05
N ASN A 12 -7.33 8.05 5.38
CA ASN A 12 -8.17 7.38 6.38
C ASN A 12 -7.96 5.84 6.39
N THR A 13 -6.70 5.44 6.51
CA THR A 13 -6.23 4.06 6.45
C THR A 13 -6.82 3.20 7.56
N ASP A 14 -7.53 2.14 7.20
CA ASP A 14 -8.01 1.08 8.11
C ASP A 14 -7.00 -0.06 8.24
N PHE A 15 -7.34 -1.13 8.99
CA PHE A 15 -6.41 -2.24 9.19
C PHE A 15 -6.14 -3.05 7.94
N ASP A 16 -7.10 -3.25 7.03
CA ASP A 16 -6.86 -3.95 5.78
C ASP A 16 -5.86 -3.17 4.91
N ALA A 17 -6.09 -1.87 4.73
CA ALA A 17 -5.18 -1.01 3.99
C ALA A 17 -3.79 -0.93 4.64
N PHE A 18 -3.71 -0.80 5.97
CA PHE A 18 -2.44 -0.75 6.70
C PHE A 18 -1.65 -2.06 6.61
N ALA A 19 -2.30 -3.20 6.84
CA ALA A 19 -1.71 -4.52 6.71
C ALA A 19 -1.26 -4.79 5.27
N SER A 20 -2.06 -4.37 4.28
CA SER A 20 -1.71 -4.47 2.86
C SER A 20 -0.46 -3.64 2.49
N LEU A 21 -0.27 -2.45 3.09
CA LEU A 21 0.97 -1.69 2.93
C LEU A 21 2.18 -2.49 3.41
N LEU A 22 2.10 -3.10 4.60
CA LEU A 22 3.19 -3.89 5.17
C LEU A 22 3.47 -5.16 4.36
N ALA A 23 2.42 -5.84 3.88
CA ALA A 23 2.56 -7.00 3.02
C ALA A 23 3.20 -6.63 1.66
N ALA A 24 2.77 -5.54 1.03
CA ALA A 24 3.36 -5.04 -0.19
C ALA A 24 4.83 -4.66 -0.01
N ARG A 25 5.23 -4.14 1.15
CA ARG A 25 6.63 -3.84 1.47
C ARG A 25 7.51 -5.10 1.42
N ARG A 26 6.97 -6.26 1.76
CA ARG A 26 7.70 -7.53 1.64
C ARG A 26 7.87 -7.98 0.18
N LEU A 27 6.96 -7.58 -0.71
CA LEU A 27 7.05 -7.84 -2.15
C LEU A 27 7.96 -6.83 -2.87
N TYR A 28 8.03 -5.60 -2.36
CA TYR A 28 8.82 -4.49 -2.90
C TYR A 28 9.78 -3.95 -1.82
N PRO A 29 10.86 -4.68 -1.53
CA PRO A 29 11.75 -4.39 -0.38
C PRO A 29 12.49 -3.05 -0.47
N ASP A 30 12.62 -2.46 -1.65
CA ASP A 30 13.29 -1.18 -1.85
C ASP A 30 12.34 0.02 -1.80
N ALA A 31 11.01 -0.24 -1.76
CA ALA A 31 10.01 0.81 -1.76
C ALA A 31 9.82 1.42 -0.37
N VAL A 32 9.55 2.72 -0.33
CA VAL A 32 9.15 3.43 0.89
C VAL A 32 7.65 3.27 1.11
N VAL A 33 7.24 2.79 2.28
CA VAL A 33 5.83 2.77 2.69
C VAL A 33 5.43 4.16 3.15
N ALA A 34 4.56 4.80 2.39
CA ALA A 34 4.07 6.15 2.65
C ALA A 34 2.62 6.10 3.19
N ILE A 35 2.46 6.38 4.48
CA ILE A 35 1.14 6.56 5.09
C ILE A 35 0.69 7.98 4.80
N GLN A 36 -0.26 8.12 3.85
CA GLN A 36 -0.82 9.42 3.47
C GLN A 36 -2.08 9.75 4.26
N GLY A 37 -2.25 11.02 4.63
CA GLY A 37 -3.44 11.48 5.32
C GLY A 37 -3.56 10.95 6.75
N THR A 38 -4.73 10.43 7.12
CA THR A 38 -5.04 10.01 8.49
C THR A 38 -5.14 8.49 8.62
N LEU A 39 -4.75 7.99 9.78
CA LEU A 39 -5.01 6.62 10.19
C LEU A 39 -6.33 6.55 10.98
N ASN A 40 -7.10 5.49 10.82
CA ASN A 40 -8.17 5.16 11.73
C ASN A 40 -7.64 5.07 13.17
N ARG A 41 -8.50 5.36 14.14
CA ARG A 41 -8.09 5.42 15.55
C ARG A 41 -7.33 4.16 16.00
N ASN A 42 -7.86 2.97 15.73
CA ASN A 42 -7.26 1.72 16.16
C ASN A 42 -5.93 1.44 15.45
N VAL A 43 -5.84 1.75 14.15
CA VAL A 43 -4.60 1.64 13.37
C VAL A 43 -3.54 2.60 13.91
N ARG A 44 -3.94 3.83 14.24
CA ARG A 44 -3.04 4.84 14.82
C ARG A 44 -2.48 4.40 16.16
N GLU A 45 -3.32 3.84 17.03
CA GLU A 45 -2.89 3.32 18.32
C GLU A 45 -1.89 2.16 18.15
N PHE A 46 -2.19 1.22 17.26
CA PHE A 46 -1.28 0.12 16.92
C PHE A 46 0.06 0.63 16.35
N TYR A 47 0.00 1.51 15.35
CA TYR A 47 1.20 2.08 14.72
C TYR A 47 2.09 2.82 15.73
N ARG A 48 1.51 3.66 16.61
CA ARG A 48 2.27 4.41 17.61
C ARG A 48 3.01 3.53 18.61
N LEU A 49 2.43 2.38 18.95
CA LEU A 49 3.07 1.42 19.85
C LEU A 49 4.27 0.70 19.22
N HIS A 50 4.30 0.61 17.87
CA HIS A 50 5.23 -0.22 17.13
C HIS A 50 5.96 0.52 16.00
N ALA A 51 5.92 1.85 15.98
CA ALA A 51 6.48 2.65 14.89
C ALA A 51 7.97 2.38 14.63
N ASP A 52 8.74 2.09 15.69
CA ASP A 52 10.16 1.80 15.60
C ASP A 52 10.48 0.41 14.98
N GLU A 53 9.47 -0.48 14.95
CA GLU A 53 9.60 -1.83 14.41
C GLU A 53 8.97 -1.98 13.02
N LEU A 54 8.11 -1.03 12.63
CA LEU A 54 7.39 -1.02 11.36
C LEU A 54 8.10 -0.10 10.36
N ASP A 55 8.45 -0.65 9.21
CA ASP A 55 9.13 0.07 8.14
C ASP A 55 8.11 0.90 7.31
N ALA A 56 7.50 1.88 7.96
CA ALA A 56 6.51 2.77 7.37
C ALA A 56 6.74 4.21 7.85
N VAL A 57 6.50 5.19 6.99
CA VAL A 57 6.69 6.61 7.28
C VAL A 57 5.37 7.34 7.22
N GLU A 58 4.97 7.96 8.34
CA GLU A 58 3.76 8.77 8.42
C GLU A 58 4.00 10.14 7.75
N SER A 59 3.12 10.52 6.84
CA SER A 59 3.13 11.80 6.13
C SER A 59 4.51 12.20 5.57
N PRO A 60 5.19 11.34 4.80
CA PRO A 60 6.51 11.67 4.28
C PRO A 60 6.42 12.82 3.28
N ARG A 61 7.40 13.72 3.33
CA ARG A 61 7.57 14.74 2.29
C ARG A 61 8.30 14.13 1.11
N LEU A 62 7.56 13.53 0.20
CA LEU A 62 8.09 12.92 -1.01
C LEU A 62 8.39 13.99 -2.06
N GLU A 63 9.39 13.71 -2.90
CA GLU A 63 9.70 14.48 -4.11
C GLU A 63 9.03 13.76 -5.29
N PRO A 64 7.89 14.22 -5.82
CA PRO A 64 7.11 13.51 -6.84
C PRO A 64 7.93 13.16 -8.09
N GLU A 65 8.81 14.08 -8.49
CA GLU A 65 9.69 13.94 -9.66
C GLU A 65 10.76 12.85 -9.49
N ALA A 66 11.00 12.38 -8.27
CA ALA A 66 11.92 11.27 -8.00
C ALA A 66 11.24 9.91 -8.10
N ILE A 67 9.90 9.84 -8.05
CA ILE A 67 9.15 8.60 -8.07
C ILE A 67 9.13 8.03 -9.49
N ARG A 68 9.48 6.75 -9.61
CA ARG A 68 9.49 5.98 -10.88
C ARG A 68 8.49 4.84 -10.85
N ARG A 69 8.19 4.32 -9.65
CA ARG A 69 7.18 3.29 -9.43
C ARG A 69 6.31 3.64 -8.24
N LEU A 70 5.00 3.56 -8.43
CA LEU A 70 4.01 3.72 -7.38
C LEU A 70 3.22 2.43 -7.23
N ILE A 71 3.31 1.81 -6.07
CA ILE A 71 2.54 0.64 -5.69
C ILE A 71 1.36 1.10 -4.84
N VAL A 72 0.16 0.88 -5.33
CA VAL A 72 -1.08 1.30 -4.67
C VAL A 72 -1.81 0.08 -4.15
N VAL A 73 -2.22 0.11 -2.89
CA VAL A 73 -3.02 -0.93 -2.26
C VAL A 73 -4.36 -0.36 -1.78
N GLU A 74 -5.41 -1.18 -1.85
CA GLU A 74 -6.76 -0.90 -1.33
C GLU A 74 -7.47 0.33 -1.93
N THR A 75 -7.05 0.80 -3.09
CA THR A 75 -7.81 1.82 -3.83
C THR A 75 -7.50 1.85 -5.31
N THR A 76 -8.52 1.99 -6.13
CA THR A 76 -8.42 2.33 -7.55
C THR A 76 -8.77 3.81 -7.81
N SER A 77 -9.06 4.57 -6.76
CA SER A 77 -9.38 6.01 -6.87
C SER A 77 -8.13 6.86 -6.63
N ALA A 78 -7.57 7.43 -7.70
CA ALA A 78 -6.38 8.29 -7.61
C ALA A 78 -6.60 9.51 -6.68
N SER A 79 -7.80 10.08 -6.65
CA SER A 79 -8.13 11.21 -5.77
C SER A 79 -8.05 10.88 -4.28
N ARG A 80 -8.07 9.60 -3.91
CA ARG A 80 -7.90 9.15 -2.52
C ARG A 80 -6.43 9.05 -2.08
N LEU A 81 -5.49 9.22 -3.02
CA LEU A 81 -4.05 9.15 -2.77
C LEU A 81 -3.45 10.50 -2.32
N GLY A 82 -4.26 11.53 -2.15
CA GLY A 82 -3.79 12.84 -1.69
C GLY A 82 -2.72 13.43 -2.62
N ASP A 83 -1.57 13.80 -2.08
CA ASP A 83 -0.46 14.42 -2.85
C ASP A 83 0.13 13.50 -3.94
N LEU A 84 -0.16 12.20 -3.90
CA LEU A 84 0.27 11.23 -4.90
C LEU A 84 -0.70 11.07 -6.07
N GLU A 85 -1.84 11.79 -6.10
CA GLU A 85 -2.80 11.71 -7.22
C GLU A 85 -2.15 12.02 -8.56
N ALA A 86 -1.36 13.11 -8.63
CA ALA A 86 -0.68 13.51 -9.86
C ALA A 86 0.36 12.47 -10.29
N VAL A 87 1.07 11.86 -9.34
CA VAL A 87 2.05 10.79 -9.60
C VAL A 87 1.36 9.56 -10.16
N ALA A 88 0.20 9.17 -9.59
CA ALA A 88 -0.56 8.01 -10.07
C ALA A 88 -1.06 8.18 -11.52
N ARG A 89 -1.31 9.42 -11.94
CA ARG A 89 -1.78 9.75 -13.30
C ARG A 89 -0.65 10.05 -14.29
N ASP A 90 0.59 10.09 -13.82
CA ASP A 90 1.75 10.38 -14.68
C ASP A 90 2.07 9.13 -15.53
N PRO A 91 2.02 9.22 -16.88
CA PRO A 91 2.30 8.12 -17.79
C PRO A 91 3.76 7.62 -17.72
N ASP A 92 4.68 8.45 -17.21
CA ASP A 92 6.10 8.10 -17.05
C ASP A 92 6.39 7.36 -15.73
N VAL A 93 5.40 7.25 -14.85
CA VAL A 93 5.47 6.47 -13.60
C VAL A 93 4.85 5.10 -13.81
N GLU A 94 5.59 4.05 -13.47
CA GLU A 94 5.04 2.70 -13.43
C GLU A 94 4.11 2.56 -12.21
N THR A 95 2.81 2.43 -12.46
CA THR A 95 1.83 2.24 -11.40
C THR A 95 1.39 0.78 -11.32
N VAL A 96 1.52 0.16 -10.16
CA VAL A 96 1.03 -1.18 -9.83
C VAL A 96 -0.09 -1.05 -8.81
N VAL A 97 -1.23 -1.68 -9.04
CA VAL A 97 -2.40 -1.58 -8.16
C VAL A 97 -2.82 -2.96 -7.67
N PHE A 98 -2.98 -3.09 -6.36
CA PHE A 98 -3.58 -4.23 -5.69
C PHE A 98 -4.89 -3.77 -5.05
N ASP A 99 -6.02 -4.26 -5.53
CA ASP A 99 -7.33 -3.91 -4.99
C ASP A 99 -8.36 -4.98 -5.32
N HIS A 100 -9.55 -4.86 -4.74
CA HIS A 100 -10.75 -5.63 -5.08
C HIS A 100 -11.85 -4.69 -5.59
N PRO A 101 -11.67 -4.07 -6.79
CA PRO A 101 -12.60 -3.05 -7.28
C PRO A 101 -13.98 -3.65 -7.55
N ALA A 102 -15.01 -2.87 -7.20
CA ALA A 102 -16.40 -3.23 -7.47
C ALA A 102 -16.85 -2.99 -8.94
N GLY A 103 -15.92 -2.64 -9.83
CA GLY A 103 -16.21 -2.29 -11.23
C GLY A 103 -14.96 -2.32 -12.11
N ASP A 104 -15.06 -1.64 -13.26
CA ASP A 104 -13.95 -1.56 -14.22
C ASP A 104 -12.76 -0.80 -13.63
N LEU A 105 -11.55 -1.16 -14.09
CA LEU A 105 -10.34 -0.44 -13.73
C LEU A 105 -10.38 0.98 -14.32
N PRO A 106 -9.93 1.99 -13.57
CA PRO A 106 -9.83 3.35 -14.08
C PRO A 106 -8.74 3.49 -15.14
N ASP A 107 -8.83 4.53 -15.96
CA ASP A 107 -7.95 4.81 -17.09
C ASP A 107 -6.47 5.03 -16.75
N TRP A 108 -6.18 5.42 -15.50
CA TRP A 108 -4.81 5.59 -15.01
C TRP A 108 -4.12 4.28 -14.60
N VAL A 109 -4.86 3.17 -14.56
CA VAL A 109 -4.32 1.85 -14.20
C VAL A 109 -4.20 0.98 -15.45
N LYS A 110 -2.98 0.57 -15.78
CA LYS A 110 -2.75 -0.39 -16.86
C LYS A 110 -3.23 -1.77 -16.42
N PRO A 111 -4.05 -2.47 -17.22
CA PRO A 111 -4.59 -3.79 -16.85
C PRO A 111 -3.52 -4.83 -16.46
N GLU A 112 -2.37 -4.80 -17.14
CA GLU A 112 -1.24 -5.70 -16.84
C GLU A 112 -0.58 -5.44 -15.49
N ASN A 113 -0.78 -4.24 -14.91
CA ASN A 113 -0.25 -3.82 -13.62
C ASN A 113 -1.31 -3.86 -12.50
N ALA A 114 -2.50 -4.36 -12.79
CA ALA A 114 -3.56 -4.51 -11.80
C ALA A 114 -3.63 -5.93 -11.29
N VAL A 115 -3.54 -6.09 -9.99
CA VAL A 115 -3.81 -7.35 -9.28
C VAL A 115 -5.16 -7.24 -8.60
N VAL A 116 -6.17 -7.88 -9.20
CA VAL A 116 -7.53 -7.88 -8.68
C VAL A 116 -7.68 -9.02 -7.68
N SER A 117 -7.94 -8.67 -6.43
CA SER A 117 -8.20 -9.64 -5.36
C SER A 117 -9.62 -10.20 -5.46
N PRO A 118 -9.80 -11.52 -5.36
CA PRO A 118 -11.12 -12.14 -5.21
C PRO A 118 -11.62 -12.14 -3.75
N ASP A 119 -10.74 -11.82 -2.80
CA ASP A 119 -10.99 -11.92 -1.37
C ASP A 119 -11.72 -10.69 -0.83
N GLY A 120 -12.40 -10.82 0.30
CA GLY A 120 -13.10 -9.73 0.96
C GLY A 120 -12.16 -8.72 1.63
N ALA A 121 -10.92 -9.13 1.90
CA ALA A 121 -9.83 -8.28 2.37
C ALA A 121 -8.60 -8.47 1.47
N LEU A 122 -7.97 -7.38 1.04
CA LEU A 122 -6.76 -7.45 0.22
C LEU A 122 -5.60 -8.10 0.99
N THR A 123 -5.53 -7.88 2.30
CA THR A 123 -4.54 -8.52 3.17
C THR A 123 -4.55 -10.04 3.00
N THR A 124 -5.71 -10.68 2.87
CA THR A 124 -5.83 -12.14 2.65
C THR A 124 -5.07 -12.56 1.39
N THR A 125 -5.30 -11.89 0.28
CA THR A 125 -4.62 -12.16 -1.00
C THR A 125 -3.12 -11.95 -0.89
N LEU A 126 -2.67 -10.83 -0.32
CA LEU A 126 -1.24 -10.52 -0.22
C LEU A 126 -0.51 -11.51 0.71
N VAL A 127 -1.10 -11.89 1.83
CA VAL A 127 -0.54 -12.93 2.73
C VAL A 127 -0.43 -14.27 1.99
N GLY A 128 -1.40 -14.64 1.17
CA GLY A 128 -1.34 -15.81 0.29
C GLY A 128 -0.14 -15.76 -0.66
N VAL A 129 0.08 -14.61 -1.32
CA VAL A 129 1.23 -14.40 -2.21
C VAL A 129 2.56 -14.50 -1.45
N LEU A 130 2.66 -13.92 -0.25
CA LEU A 130 3.86 -14.04 0.59
C LEU A 130 4.16 -15.50 0.95
N ALA A 131 3.13 -16.26 1.32
CA ALA A 131 3.25 -17.67 1.65
C ALA A 131 3.69 -18.51 0.44
N GLU A 132 3.08 -18.30 -0.73
CA GLU A 132 3.45 -19.00 -1.98
C GLU A 132 4.89 -18.72 -2.41
N ARG A 133 5.39 -17.51 -2.15
CA ARG A 133 6.77 -17.10 -2.44
C ARG A 133 7.76 -17.41 -1.33
N GLU A 134 7.31 -18.04 -0.25
CA GLU A 134 8.12 -18.34 0.94
C GLU A 134 8.82 -17.12 1.54
N ILE A 135 8.16 -15.94 1.46
CA ILE A 135 8.67 -14.69 2.03
C ILE A 135 8.33 -14.65 3.52
N GLY A 136 9.37 -14.59 4.35
CA GLY A 136 9.23 -14.51 5.80
C GLY A 136 8.65 -13.18 6.27
N VAL A 137 7.88 -13.22 7.37
CA VAL A 137 7.29 -12.06 8.03
C VAL A 137 7.64 -12.06 9.51
N THR A 138 7.68 -10.88 10.13
CA THR A 138 7.90 -10.78 11.58
C THR A 138 6.62 -11.13 12.36
N PRO A 139 6.72 -11.51 13.64
CA PRO A 139 5.52 -11.72 14.48
C PRO A 139 4.61 -10.49 14.54
N LEU A 140 5.18 -9.28 14.52
CA LEU A 140 4.42 -8.04 14.54
C LEU A 140 3.64 -7.83 13.24
N GLU A 141 4.27 -8.08 12.09
CA GLU A 141 3.58 -8.04 10.79
C GLU A 141 2.47 -9.09 10.72
N ALA A 142 2.74 -10.31 11.20
CA ALA A 142 1.71 -11.36 11.27
C ALA A 142 0.51 -10.92 12.13
N THR A 143 0.75 -10.19 13.22
CA THR A 143 -0.31 -9.59 14.04
C THR A 143 -1.11 -8.55 13.26
N ALA A 144 -0.43 -7.64 12.57
CA ALA A 144 -1.08 -6.64 11.72
C ALA A 144 -1.91 -7.31 10.61
N PHE A 145 -1.40 -8.36 9.98
CA PHE A 145 -2.12 -9.12 8.95
C PHE A 145 -3.38 -9.78 9.52
N ALA A 146 -3.29 -10.41 10.71
CA ALA A 146 -4.46 -10.99 11.36
C ALA A 146 -5.55 -9.96 11.72
N LEU A 147 -5.18 -8.71 11.93
CA LEU A 147 -6.12 -7.60 12.17
C LEU A 147 -6.70 -7.04 10.86
N GLY A 148 -6.02 -7.24 9.72
CA GLY A 148 -6.44 -6.78 8.39
C GLY A 148 -7.34 -7.75 7.64
N ILE A 149 -7.34 -9.03 8.03
CA ILE A 149 -8.14 -10.11 7.42
C ILE A 149 -9.63 -10.09 7.93
#